data_5414565e3ba24034bc4c6a0e323019a2
#
_entry.id   5414565e3ba24034bc4c6a0e323019a2
#
_cell.length_a   1.000
_cell.length_b   1.000
_cell.length_c   1.000
_cell.angle_alpha   90.00
_cell.angle_beta   90.00
_cell.angle_gamma   90.00
#
_symmetry.space_group_name_H-M   'P 1'
#
loop_
_entity.id
_entity.type
_entity.pdbx_description
1 polymer ?
#
loop_
_entity_poly.entity_id
_entity_poly.type
_entity_poly.pdbx_seq_one_letter_code
_entity_poly.pdbx_strand_id
1 'polypeptide(L)'
;MRDLRERVSGWLRGQTCFVGVGSVARGDDGVGVRLAEGLRDGIGAEVIIAGDAPERWLTRLAGGGHGAVVFLDAVDFGGAPGSVVVLDSAEVVARYPQVSTHKIGLGALARMIAADGGPTVWLLGVQPEAVGAGAGLTPAVERAVGLLSRLFSEAVQGVGA
;
A
#
# COMPACT_ATOMS: atom_id res chain seq x y z
N MET A 1 -4.60 16.11 -2.74
CA MET A 1 -3.50 15.79 -3.69
C MET A 1 -2.15 16.35 -3.27
N ARG A 2 -2.11 17.56 -2.80
CA ARG A 2 -0.86 18.14 -2.27
C ARG A 2 -0.29 17.30 -1.13
N ASP A 3 -1.13 16.93 -0.19
CA ASP A 3 -0.75 16.07 0.93
C ASP A 3 -0.20 14.72 0.48
N LEU A 4 -0.85 14.10 -0.49
CA LEU A 4 -0.41 12.80 -0.99
C LEU A 4 0.94 12.91 -1.69
N ARG A 5 1.13 13.95 -2.48
CA ARG A 5 2.39 14.19 -3.18
C ARG A 5 3.54 14.41 -2.19
N GLU A 6 3.31 15.22 -1.16
CA GLU A 6 4.28 15.48 -0.11
C GLU A 6 4.62 14.20 0.67
N ARG A 7 3.61 13.40 0.95
CA ARG A 7 3.78 12.13 1.67
C ARG A 7 4.60 11.13 0.86
N VAL A 8 4.27 10.97 -0.41
CA VAL A 8 5.02 10.08 -1.30
C VAL A 8 6.48 10.54 -1.42
N SER A 9 6.70 11.84 -1.59
CA SER A 9 8.06 12.39 -1.63
C SER A 9 8.82 12.11 -0.34
N GLY A 10 8.16 12.23 0.81
CA GLY A 10 8.75 11.90 2.11
C GLY A 10 9.15 10.43 2.19
N TRP A 11 8.29 9.53 1.75
CA TRP A 11 8.63 8.10 1.74
C TRP A 11 9.83 7.81 0.85
N LEU A 12 9.90 8.43 -0.33
CA LEU A 12 10.96 8.17 -1.29
C LEU A 12 12.31 8.77 -0.86
N ARG A 13 12.32 9.78 0.00
CA ARG A 13 13.57 10.32 0.56
C ARG A 13 14.16 9.44 1.65
N GLY A 14 13.35 8.62 2.30
CA GLY A 14 13.76 7.72 3.36
C GLY A 14 13.98 6.29 2.88
N GLN A 15 14.36 5.42 3.81
CA GLN A 15 14.46 4.00 3.54
C GLN A 15 13.10 3.36 3.75
N THR A 16 12.33 3.30 2.70
CA THR A 16 10.95 2.83 2.72
C THR A 16 10.81 1.54 1.91
N CYS A 17 10.05 0.59 2.46
CA CYS A 17 9.64 -0.61 1.74
C CYS A 17 8.16 -0.51 1.40
N PHE A 18 7.81 -0.70 0.13
CA PHE A 18 6.42 -0.73 -0.33
C PHE A 18 5.98 -2.17 -0.48
N VAL A 19 4.81 -2.50 0.03
CA VAL A 19 4.32 -3.88 0.08
C VAL A 19 2.96 -3.97 -0.60
N GLY A 20 2.90 -4.64 -1.74
CA GLY A 20 1.65 -4.88 -2.46
C GLY A 20 0.89 -6.06 -1.86
N VAL A 21 -0.35 -5.81 -1.46
CA VAL A 21 -1.20 -6.78 -0.76
C VAL A 21 -2.49 -7.00 -1.54
N GLY A 22 -2.99 -8.21 -1.55
CA GLY A 22 -4.27 -8.58 -2.14
C GLY A 22 -4.15 -9.65 -3.20
N SER A 23 -5.29 -10.05 -3.77
CA SER A 23 -5.37 -11.09 -4.78
C SER A 23 -5.75 -10.52 -6.14
N VAL A 24 -4.86 -10.68 -7.12
CA VAL A 24 -5.12 -10.26 -8.50
C VAL A 24 -6.23 -11.10 -9.16
N ALA A 25 -6.55 -12.25 -8.60
CA ALA A 25 -7.64 -13.11 -9.09
C ALA A 25 -9.02 -12.65 -8.63
N ARG A 26 -9.10 -11.61 -7.81
CA ARG A 26 -10.34 -11.14 -7.21
C ARG A 26 -10.63 -9.67 -7.53
N GLY A 27 -10.57 -9.32 -8.82
CA GLY A 27 -10.91 -7.98 -9.28
C GLY A 27 -10.07 -6.90 -8.62
N ASP A 28 -10.74 -5.91 -8.03
CA ASP A 28 -10.08 -4.76 -7.41
C ASP A 28 -9.30 -5.09 -6.13
N ASP A 29 -9.48 -6.28 -5.57
CA ASP A 29 -8.66 -6.74 -4.46
C ASP A 29 -7.18 -6.78 -4.83
N GLY A 30 -6.87 -6.91 -6.10
CA GLY A 30 -5.51 -6.93 -6.62
C GLY A 30 -4.87 -5.56 -6.85
N VAL A 31 -5.54 -4.47 -6.51
CA VAL A 31 -5.03 -3.12 -6.81
C VAL A 31 -3.66 -2.85 -6.18
N GLY A 32 -3.46 -3.28 -4.93
CA GLY A 32 -2.18 -3.08 -4.24
C GLY A 32 -1.04 -3.80 -4.93
N VAL A 33 -1.27 -5.04 -5.36
CA VAL A 33 -0.28 -5.83 -6.10
C VAL A 33 0.00 -5.20 -7.47
N ARG A 34 -1.05 -4.78 -8.18
CA ARG A 34 -0.87 -4.13 -9.50
C ARG A 34 -0.07 -2.85 -9.41
N LEU A 35 -0.37 -2.04 -8.39
CA LEU A 35 0.38 -0.80 -8.15
C LEU A 35 1.84 -1.12 -7.83
N ALA A 36 2.08 -2.06 -6.93
CA ALA A 36 3.45 -2.46 -6.55
C ALA A 36 4.24 -2.98 -7.75
N GLU A 37 3.63 -3.81 -8.59
CA GLU A 37 4.27 -4.30 -9.81
C GLU A 37 4.70 -3.14 -10.72
N GLY A 38 3.85 -2.13 -10.87
CA GLY A 38 4.15 -0.96 -11.68
C GLY A 38 5.25 -0.06 -11.11
N LEU A 39 5.41 -0.05 -9.80
CA LEU A 39 6.41 0.79 -9.12
C LEU A 39 7.78 0.15 -9.04
N ARG A 40 7.83 -1.17 -9.05
CA ARG A 40 9.00 -1.96 -8.66
C ARG A 40 10.31 -1.57 -9.33
N ASP A 41 10.27 -1.26 -10.61
CA ASP A 41 11.50 -1.02 -11.39
C ASP A 41 11.88 0.46 -11.49
N GLY A 42 11.07 1.37 -10.98
CA GLY A 42 11.24 2.80 -11.24
C GLY A 42 11.42 3.70 -10.04
N ILE A 43 11.11 3.25 -8.83
CA ILE A 43 11.08 4.16 -7.67
C ILE A 43 12.35 4.18 -6.83
N GLY A 44 13.30 3.28 -7.10
CA GLY A 44 14.56 3.25 -6.35
C GLY A 44 14.40 2.82 -4.88
N ALA A 45 13.28 2.21 -4.54
CA ALA A 45 12.98 1.71 -3.20
C ALA A 45 12.66 0.22 -3.26
N GLU A 46 12.75 -0.47 -2.12
CA GLU A 46 12.37 -1.87 -2.04
C GLU A 46 10.86 -2.02 -2.24
N VAL A 47 10.46 -2.94 -3.09
CA VAL A 47 9.06 -3.27 -3.34
C VAL A 47 8.87 -4.77 -3.17
N ILE A 48 7.95 -5.16 -2.31
CA ILE A 48 7.61 -6.55 -2.06
C ILE A 48 6.20 -6.81 -2.59
N ILE A 49 6.04 -7.87 -3.36
CA ILE A 49 4.71 -8.34 -3.78
C ILE A 49 4.30 -9.44 -2.81
N ALA A 50 3.55 -9.08 -1.78
CA ALA A 50 3.16 -10.00 -0.72
C ALA A 50 1.91 -10.81 -1.06
N GLY A 51 1.08 -10.31 -1.96
CA GLY A 51 -0.16 -11.01 -2.32
C GLY A 51 -1.08 -11.15 -1.12
N ASP A 52 -1.64 -12.34 -0.92
CA ASP A 52 -2.61 -12.62 0.15
C ASP A 52 -1.98 -12.90 1.51
N ALA A 53 -0.67 -12.95 1.60
CA ALA A 53 0.01 -13.39 2.82
C ALA A 53 1.09 -12.39 3.26
N PRO A 54 0.72 -11.13 3.57
CA PRO A 54 1.71 -10.14 4.02
C PRO A 54 2.38 -10.54 5.35
N GLU A 55 1.73 -11.34 6.18
CA GLU A 55 2.28 -11.82 7.45
C GLU A 55 3.54 -12.67 7.27
N ARG A 56 3.74 -13.28 6.12
CA ARG A 56 4.96 -14.05 5.82
C ARG A 56 6.20 -13.16 5.77
N TRP A 57 6.00 -11.87 5.61
CA TRP A 57 7.08 -10.90 5.49
C TRP A 57 7.39 -10.17 6.79
N LEU A 58 6.74 -10.54 7.89
CA LEU A 58 6.85 -9.83 9.17
C LEU A 58 8.30 -9.65 9.62
N THR A 59 9.08 -10.71 9.64
CA THR A 59 10.47 -10.66 10.09
C THR A 59 11.31 -9.69 9.25
N ARG A 60 11.15 -9.76 7.93
CA ARG A 60 11.86 -8.85 7.02
C ARG A 60 11.41 -7.41 7.19
N LEU A 61 10.11 -7.18 7.33
CA LEU A 61 9.58 -5.82 7.46
C LEU A 61 9.95 -5.19 8.79
N ALA A 62 9.92 -5.95 9.86
CA ALA A 62 10.27 -5.45 11.19
C ALA A 62 11.78 -5.29 11.38
N GLY A 63 12.58 -6.23 10.86
CA GLY A 63 14.02 -6.31 11.11
C GLY A 63 14.91 -5.91 9.95
N GLY A 64 14.35 -5.46 8.83
CA GLY A 64 15.11 -5.17 7.61
C GLY A 64 15.81 -3.83 7.55
N GLY A 65 15.75 -3.02 8.60
CA GLY A 65 16.39 -1.71 8.62
C GLY A 65 15.63 -0.61 7.93
N HIS A 66 14.36 -0.83 7.61
CA HIS A 66 13.51 0.19 7.01
C HIS A 66 13.13 1.27 8.01
N GLY A 67 13.06 2.53 7.55
CA GLY A 67 12.49 3.62 8.34
C GLY A 67 10.98 3.65 8.27
N ALA A 68 10.43 3.20 7.15
CA ALA A 68 8.99 3.14 6.94
C ALA A 68 8.61 1.92 6.10
N VAL A 69 7.40 1.41 6.35
CA VAL A 69 6.75 0.37 5.54
C VAL A 69 5.42 0.92 5.08
N VAL A 70 5.15 0.86 3.79
CA VAL A 70 3.90 1.33 3.21
C VAL A 70 3.19 0.15 2.55
N PHE A 71 2.07 -0.24 3.12
CA PHE A 71 1.20 -1.24 2.50
C PHE A 71 0.35 -0.59 1.41
N LEU A 72 0.24 -1.27 0.29
CA LEU A 72 -0.61 -0.88 -0.84
C LEU A 72 -1.70 -1.94 -0.94
N ASP A 73 -2.95 -1.54 -0.74
CA ASP A 73 -4.06 -2.51 -0.68
C ASP A 73 -5.39 -1.86 -1.09
N ALA A 74 -6.35 -2.70 -1.41
CA ALA A 74 -7.74 -2.27 -1.56
C ALA A 74 -8.31 -2.06 -0.16
N VAL A 75 -8.96 -0.93 0.07
CA VAL A 75 -9.56 -0.61 1.36
C VAL A 75 -10.95 -0.03 1.12
N ASP A 76 -11.96 -0.66 1.73
CA ASP A 76 -13.30 -0.12 1.71
C ASP A 76 -13.44 0.89 2.86
N PHE A 77 -13.32 2.16 2.52
CA PHE A 77 -13.46 3.25 3.48
C PHE A 77 -14.70 4.10 3.23
N GLY A 78 -15.59 3.61 2.36
CA GLY A 78 -16.85 4.31 2.03
C GLY A 78 -16.67 5.41 1.00
N GLY A 79 -15.55 5.47 0.32
CA GLY A 79 -15.31 6.45 -0.74
C GLY A 79 -15.86 6.01 -2.10
N ALA A 80 -15.81 6.90 -3.07
CA ALA A 80 -16.11 6.53 -4.45
C ALA A 80 -15.04 5.56 -4.97
N PRO A 81 -15.39 4.61 -5.84
CA PRO A 81 -14.40 3.71 -6.43
C PRO A 81 -13.21 4.44 -7.03
N GLY A 82 -12.01 3.98 -6.71
CA GLY A 82 -10.78 4.60 -7.15
C GLY A 82 -10.26 5.73 -6.26
N SER A 83 -11.02 6.12 -5.23
CA SER A 83 -10.56 7.10 -4.25
C SER A 83 -9.41 6.53 -3.44
N VAL A 84 -8.51 7.40 -2.98
CA VAL A 84 -7.29 7.02 -2.28
C VAL A 84 -7.32 7.56 -0.86
N VAL A 85 -6.88 6.74 0.08
CA VAL A 85 -6.71 7.14 1.49
C VAL A 85 -5.32 6.75 1.96
N VAL A 86 -4.71 7.59 2.80
CA VAL A 86 -3.46 7.27 3.47
C VAL A 86 -3.72 7.25 4.97
N LEU A 87 -3.39 6.14 5.60
CA LEU A 87 -3.61 5.94 7.03
C LEU A 87 -2.29 5.56 7.70
N ASP A 88 -2.04 6.09 8.89
CA ASP A 88 -0.95 5.59 9.73
C ASP A 88 -1.40 4.34 10.49
N SER A 89 -0.47 3.68 11.20
CA SER A 89 -0.77 2.42 11.89
C SER A 89 -1.89 2.56 12.93
N ALA A 90 -1.94 3.68 13.65
CA ALA A 90 -2.98 3.92 14.65
C ALA A 90 -4.35 4.05 13.99
N GLU A 91 -4.44 4.75 12.86
CA GLU A 91 -5.67 4.89 12.10
C GLU A 91 -6.15 3.56 11.51
N VAL A 92 -5.22 2.73 11.02
CA VAL A 92 -5.55 1.40 10.51
C VAL A 92 -6.16 0.55 11.63
N VAL A 93 -5.53 0.54 12.81
CA VAL A 93 -6.02 -0.21 13.97
C VAL A 93 -7.40 0.28 14.40
N ALA A 94 -7.60 1.61 14.45
CA ALA A 94 -8.83 2.20 14.95
C ALA A 94 -10.00 2.07 13.97
N ARG A 95 -9.75 2.27 12.68
CA ARG A 95 -10.81 2.35 11.67
C ARG A 95 -11.11 1.04 10.98
N TYR A 96 -10.10 0.18 10.80
CA TYR A 96 -10.22 -1.01 9.96
C TYR A 96 -9.72 -2.28 10.65
N PRO A 97 -10.13 -2.54 11.90
CA PRO A 97 -9.66 -3.73 12.62
C PRO A 97 -10.13 -5.03 11.97
N GLN A 98 -11.21 -4.98 11.18
CA GLN A 98 -11.90 -6.15 10.65
C GLN A 98 -11.94 -6.19 9.12
N VAL A 99 -11.28 -5.28 8.42
CA VAL A 99 -11.48 -5.12 6.97
C VAL A 99 -10.59 -6.03 6.14
N SER A 100 -9.62 -6.65 6.76
CA SER A 100 -8.69 -7.52 6.04
C SER A 100 -9.27 -8.93 5.89
N THR A 101 -9.25 -9.46 4.67
CA THR A 101 -9.55 -10.87 4.40
C THR A 101 -8.36 -11.76 4.73
N HIS A 102 -7.28 -11.19 5.21
CA HIS A 102 -6.04 -11.90 5.54
C HIS A 102 -6.15 -12.57 6.92
N LYS A 103 -5.40 -13.65 7.14
CA LYS A 103 -5.39 -14.39 8.41
C LYS A 103 -5.06 -13.49 9.60
N ILE A 104 -4.13 -12.55 9.39
CA ILE A 104 -3.81 -11.52 10.36
C ILE A 104 -4.22 -10.19 9.74
N GLY A 105 -5.06 -9.42 10.40
CA GLY A 105 -5.47 -8.12 9.91
C GLY A 105 -4.28 -7.19 9.76
N LEU A 106 -4.32 -6.28 8.78
CA LEU A 106 -3.24 -5.32 8.55
C LEU A 106 -2.95 -4.46 9.79
N GLY A 107 -3.98 -4.15 10.59
CA GLY A 107 -3.78 -3.40 11.83
C GLY A 107 -2.89 -4.13 12.82
N ALA A 108 -3.14 -5.44 13.02
CA ALA A 108 -2.34 -6.25 13.92
C ALA A 108 -0.91 -6.40 13.38
N LEU A 109 -0.77 -6.61 12.07
CA LEU A 109 0.53 -6.72 11.42
C LEU A 109 1.32 -5.43 11.54
N ALA A 110 0.68 -4.29 11.31
CA ALA A 110 1.30 -2.98 11.44
C ALA A 110 1.84 -2.75 12.86
N ARG A 111 1.07 -3.16 13.85
CA ARG A 111 1.45 -3.05 15.25
C ARG A 111 2.69 -3.91 15.57
N MET A 112 2.74 -5.12 15.03
CA MET A 112 3.89 -6.00 15.20
C MET A 112 5.15 -5.44 14.54
N ILE A 113 5.02 -4.89 13.33
CA ILE A 113 6.14 -4.30 12.59
C ILE A 113 6.70 -3.08 13.31
N ALA A 114 5.82 -2.22 13.81
CA ALA A 114 6.22 -0.97 14.46
C ALA A 114 6.71 -1.15 15.90
N ALA A 115 6.57 -2.34 16.48
CA ALA A 115 6.93 -2.60 17.88
C ALA A 115 8.43 -2.39 18.12
N ASP A 116 8.77 -2.00 19.36
CA ASP A 116 10.15 -1.90 19.84
C ASP A 116 11.06 -1.01 18.97
N GLY A 117 10.54 0.14 18.56
CA GLY A 117 11.29 1.09 17.75
C GLY A 117 11.43 0.68 16.29
N GLY A 118 10.56 -0.19 15.80
CA GLY A 118 10.51 -0.58 14.40
C GLY A 118 10.09 0.54 13.47
N PRO A 119 9.97 0.26 12.17
CA PRO A 119 9.61 1.29 11.18
C PRO A 119 8.22 1.87 11.43
N THR A 120 8.00 3.09 10.95
CA THR A 120 6.64 3.63 10.85
C THR A 120 5.89 2.84 9.79
N VAL A 121 4.61 2.55 10.03
CA VAL A 121 3.80 1.78 9.10
C VAL A 121 2.66 2.64 8.58
N TRP A 122 2.46 2.59 7.28
CA TRP A 122 1.43 3.33 6.56
C TRP A 122 0.62 2.38 5.69
N LEU A 123 -0.61 2.79 5.40
CA LEU A 123 -1.46 2.11 4.41
C LEU A 123 -1.88 3.14 3.37
N LEU A 124 -1.51 2.88 2.12
CA LEU A 124 -2.06 3.59 0.97
C LEU A 124 -3.16 2.72 0.41
N GLY A 125 -4.40 3.10 0.66
CA GLY A 125 -5.58 2.33 0.29
C GLY A 125 -6.29 2.92 -0.92
N VAL A 126 -6.81 2.04 -1.76
CA VAL A 126 -7.65 2.42 -2.91
C VAL A 126 -9.02 1.81 -2.72
N GLN A 127 -10.06 2.63 -2.81
CA GLN A 127 -11.45 2.16 -2.70
C GLN A 127 -11.79 1.24 -3.85
N PRO A 128 -12.13 -0.03 -3.58
CA PRO A 128 -12.55 -0.94 -4.63
C PRO A 128 -13.99 -0.69 -5.07
N GLU A 129 -14.32 -1.15 -6.27
CA GLU A 129 -15.70 -1.23 -6.76
C GLU A 129 -16.22 -2.66 -6.70
N ALA A 130 -15.41 -3.63 -7.15
CA ALA A 130 -15.80 -5.03 -7.20
C ALA A 130 -14.60 -5.93 -6.85
N VAL A 131 -14.80 -6.83 -5.88
CA VAL A 131 -13.74 -7.72 -5.38
C VAL A 131 -14.03 -9.20 -5.59
N GLY A 132 -15.03 -9.51 -6.39
CA GLY A 132 -15.38 -10.89 -6.70
C GLY A 132 -14.39 -11.57 -7.62
N ALA A 133 -14.42 -12.91 -7.66
CA ALA A 133 -13.60 -13.70 -8.58
C ALA A 133 -13.86 -13.27 -10.02
N GLY A 134 -12.80 -13.17 -10.82
CA GLY A 134 -12.92 -12.87 -12.23
C GLY A 134 -11.94 -11.82 -12.72
N ALA A 135 -12.39 -11.06 -13.72
CA ALA A 135 -11.55 -10.13 -14.46
C ALA A 135 -10.86 -9.08 -13.60
N GLY A 136 -9.79 -8.51 -14.12
CA GLY A 136 -8.93 -7.55 -13.44
C GLY A 136 -9.60 -6.32 -12.86
N LEU A 137 -8.86 -5.23 -12.77
CA LEU A 137 -9.34 -4.02 -12.11
C LEU A 137 -10.50 -3.38 -12.88
N THR A 138 -11.47 -2.85 -12.13
CA THR A 138 -12.53 -2.03 -12.72
C THR A 138 -11.93 -0.73 -13.27
N PRO A 139 -12.61 -0.07 -14.23
CA PRO A 139 -12.06 1.14 -14.88
C PRO A 139 -11.67 2.26 -13.91
N ALA A 140 -12.48 2.49 -12.87
CA ALA A 140 -12.19 3.55 -11.89
C ALA A 140 -10.91 3.24 -11.10
N VAL A 141 -10.73 1.98 -10.71
CA VAL A 141 -9.54 1.55 -9.95
C VAL A 141 -8.31 1.50 -10.86
N GLU A 142 -8.47 1.09 -12.11
CA GLU A 142 -7.38 1.12 -13.08
C GLU A 142 -6.88 2.55 -13.31
N ARG A 143 -7.80 3.52 -13.42
CA ARG A 143 -7.42 4.93 -13.51
C ARG A 143 -6.66 5.40 -12.28
N ALA A 144 -7.06 4.96 -11.09
CA ALA A 144 -6.37 5.29 -9.85
C ALA A 144 -4.93 4.77 -9.86
N VAL A 145 -4.71 3.54 -10.32
CA VAL A 145 -3.35 2.98 -10.45
C VAL A 145 -2.51 3.84 -11.40
N GLY A 146 -3.08 4.25 -12.53
CA GLY A 146 -2.38 5.11 -13.50
C GLY A 146 -1.99 6.45 -12.90
N LEU A 147 -2.90 7.09 -12.17
CA LEU A 147 -2.64 8.38 -11.52
C LEU A 147 -1.59 8.26 -10.41
N LEU A 148 -1.68 7.22 -9.59
CA LEU A 148 -0.72 6.97 -8.52
C LEU A 148 0.66 6.66 -9.09
N SER A 149 0.75 5.83 -10.12
CA SER A 149 2.02 5.50 -10.77
C SER A 149 2.69 6.76 -11.31
N ARG A 150 1.93 7.65 -11.92
CA ARG A 150 2.43 8.93 -12.41
C ARG A 150 2.93 9.81 -11.27
N LEU A 151 2.16 9.87 -10.18
CA LEU A 151 2.52 10.66 -9.00
C LEU A 151 3.83 10.16 -8.40
N PHE A 152 4.01 8.85 -8.28
CA PHE A 152 5.27 8.26 -7.81
C PHE A 152 6.43 8.57 -8.74
N SER A 153 6.22 8.45 -10.05
CA SER A 153 7.27 8.78 -11.03
C SER A 153 7.72 10.22 -10.94
N GLU A 154 6.78 11.16 -10.82
CA GLU A 154 7.08 12.57 -10.66
C GLU A 154 7.82 12.84 -9.34
N ALA A 155 7.43 12.16 -8.26
CA ALA A 155 8.06 12.30 -6.98
C ALA A 155 9.50 11.78 -6.98
N VAL A 156 9.77 10.69 -7.69
CA VAL A 156 11.14 10.17 -7.88
C VAL A 156 12.03 11.21 -8.55
N GLN A 157 11.52 11.85 -9.60
CA GLN A 157 12.27 12.89 -10.32
C GLN A 157 12.54 14.10 -9.43
N GLY A 158 11.59 14.50 -8.61
CA GLY A 158 11.73 15.60 -7.67
C GLY A 158 12.74 15.31 -6.57
N VAL A 159 12.77 14.08 -6.05
CA VAL A 159 13.71 13.69 -4.99
C VAL A 159 15.13 13.54 -5.52
N GLY A 160 15.30 13.15 -6.77
CA GLY A 160 16.60 12.99 -7.40
C GLY A 160 17.24 14.28 -7.88
N ALA A 161 16.53 15.38 -7.78
CA ALA A 161 17.01 16.67 -8.28
C ALA A 161 17.96 17.38 -7.30
#